data_aaeed8f524cb021ac85b8a768f22856d
#
_entry.id   aaeed8f524cb021ac85b8a768f22856d
#
_cell.length_a   1.000
_cell.length_b   1.000
_cell.length_c   1.000
_cell.angle_alpha   90.00
_cell.angle_beta   90.00
_cell.angle_gamma   90.00
#
_symmetry.space_group_name_H-M   'P 1'
#
loop_
_entity.id
_entity.type
_entity.pdbx_description
1 polymer ?
#
loop_
_entity_poly.entity_id
_entity_poly.type
_entity_poly.pdbx_seq_one_letter_code
_entity_poly.pdbx_strand_id
1 'polypeptide(L)'
;MKTICVFCGSSHGKKAVFTEKAQELGTALAARKIRLVYGGGAVGLMGVVADAALEAGGEVVGVLPKSLAIKEVAHEGLTDMHIVDGMLERKSLMAQLSDAFVAMPGAFGTL
;
A
#
# COMPACT_ATOMS: atom_id res chain seq x y z
N MET A 1 16.06 -8.00 4.23
CA MET A 1 15.28 -7.17 3.29
C MET A 1 14.68 -6.00 4.04
N LYS A 2 14.80 -4.80 3.48
CA LYS A 2 14.15 -3.64 4.07
C LYS A 2 12.67 -3.60 3.68
N THR A 3 11.87 -2.99 4.53
CA THR A 3 10.44 -2.86 4.32
C THR A 3 10.03 -1.40 4.45
N ILE A 4 9.32 -0.89 3.46
CA ILE A 4 8.79 0.47 3.47
C ILE A 4 7.28 0.42 3.47
N CYS A 5 6.68 1.17 4.38
CA CYS A 5 5.23 1.35 4.44
C CYS A 5 4.85 2.56 3.58
N VAL A 6 3.90 2.37 2.67
CA VAL A 6 3.42 3.45 1.81
C VAL A 6 1.98 3.79 2.19
N PHE A 7 1.76 5.05 2.50
CA PHE A 7 0.41 5.58 2.72
C PHE A 7 -0.04 6.32 1.46
N CYS A 8 -1.16 5.90 0.92
CA CYS A 8 -1.78 6.57 -0.22
C CYS A 8 -3.29 6.44 -0.15
N GLY A 9 -3.99 7.34 -0.80
CA GLY A 9 -5.45 7.32 -0.81
C GLY A 9 -6.01 6.19 -1.65
N SER A 10 -7.29 5.92 -1.46
CA SER A 10 -8.02 4.91 -2.24
C SER A 10 -8.49 5.46 -3.59
N SER A 11 -8.38 6.75 -3.83
CA SER A 11 -8.74 7.36 -5.11
C SER A 11 -7.50 7.51 -5.99
N HIS A 12 -7.72 7.66 -7.31
CA HIS A 12 -6.60 7.90 -8.24
C HIS A 12 -6.05 9.32 -8.18
N GLY A 13 -6.72 10.21 -7.45
CA GLY A 13 -6.41 11.62 -7.51
C GLY A 13 -6.93 12.24 -8.80
N LYS A 14 -6.69 13.53 -8.99
CA LYS A 14 -7.21 14.27 -10.14
C LYS A 14 -6.25 14.31 -11.32
N LYS A 15 -5.01 13.91 -11.13
CA LYS A 15 -3.99 14.03 -12.16
C LYS A 15 -3.36 12.69 -12.48
N ALA A 16 -3.18 12.42 -13.76
CA ALA A 16 -2.50 11.22 -14.22
C ALA A 16 -1.08 11.10 -13.66
N VAL A 17 -0.44 12.23 -13.34
CA VAL A 17 0.92 12.22 -12.79
C VAL A 17 0.98 11.47 -11.46
N PHE A 18 -0.07 11.49 -10.66
CA PHE A 18 -0.09 10.74 -9.39
C PHE A 18 -0.08 9.24 -9.64
N THR A 19 -0.80 8.78 -10.65
CA THR A 19 -0.79 7.37 -11.06
C THR A 19 0.60 6.96 -11.55
N GLU A 20 1.22 7.78 -12.37
CA GLU A 20 2.58 7.51 -12.87
C GLU A 20 3.59 7.43 -11.73
N LYS A 21 3.50 8.35 -10.77
CA LYS A 21 4.41 8.35 -9.61
C LYS A 21 4.19 7.12 -8.73
N ALA A 22 2.95 6.69 -8.57
CA ALA A 22 2.65 5.48 -7.81
C ALA A 22 3.25 4.25 -8.50
N GLN A 23 3.15 4.16 -9.82
CA GLN A 23 3.77 3.07 -10.58
C GLN A 23 5.28 3.09 -10.45
N GLU A 24 5.89 4.27 -10.58
CA GLU A 24 7.33 4.42 -10.43
C GLU A 24 7.80 3.98 -9.04
N LEU A 25 7.04 4.37 -8.01
CA LEU A 25 7.38 3.99 -6.63
C LEU A 25 7.34 2.47 -6.44
N GLY A 26 6.26 1.83 -6.87
CA GLY A 26 6.13 0.38 -6.75
C GLY A 26 7.25 -0.35 -7.48
N THR A 27 7.52 0.04 -8.72
CA THR A 27 8.58 -0.55 -9.52
C THR A 27 9.96 -0.34 -8.89
N ALA A 28 10.23 0.87 -8.38
CA ALA A 28 11.50 1.18 -7.75
C ALA A 28 11.74 0.38 -6.46
N LEU A 29 10.70 0.18 -5.67
CA LEU A 29 10.80 -0.63 -4.45
C LEU A 29 11.16 -2.07 -4.79
N ALA A 30 10.47 -2.65 -5.78
CA ALA A 30 10.75 -4.01 -6.22
C ALA A 30 12.16 -4.14 -6.80
N ALA A 31 12.61 -3.17 -7.59
CA ALA A 31 13.95 -3.18 -8.18
C ALA A 31 15.05 -3.16 -7.13
N ARG A 32 14.78 -2.55 -5.98
CA ARG A 32 15.73 -2.48 -4.87
C ARG A 32 15.53 -3.59 -3.84
N LYS A 33 14.65 -4.54 -4.14
CA LYS A 33 14.31 -5.66 -3.24
C LYS A 33 13.80 -5.16 -1.88
N ILE A 34 13.01 -4.09 -1.91
CA ILE A 34 12.36 -3.53 -0.73
C ILE A 34 10.92 -4.04 -0.71
N ARG A 35 10.52 -4.61 0.43
CA ARG A 35 9.14 -5.06 0.61
C ARG A 35 8.23 -3.86 0.80
N LEU A 36 7.07 -3.90 0.15
CA LEU A 36 6.03 -2.88 0.32
C LEU A 36 5.03 -3.33 1.36
N VAL A 37 4.74 -2.47 2.32
CA VAL A 37 3.61 -2.65 3.25
C VAL A 37 2.65 -1.49 3.03
N TYR A 38 1.35 -1.79 2.92
CA TYR A 38 0.36 -0.76 2.69
C TYR A 38 -1.02 -1.20 3.21
N GLY A 39 -2.05 -0.44 2.91
CA GLY A 39 -3.39 -0.65 3.45
C GLY A 39 -4.21 -1.80 2.85
N GLY A 40 -3.70 -2.51 1.86
CA GLY A 40 -4.35 -3.73 1.36
C GLY A 40 -5.42 -3.57 0.30
N GLY A 41 -5.76 -2.34 -0.10
CA GLY A 41 -6.79 -2.11 -1.10
C GLY A 41 -6.33 -2.38 -2.53
N ALA A 42 -7.29 -2.69 -3.41
CA ALA A 42 -7.03 -2.96 -4.83
C ALA A 42 -7.32 -1.77 -5.74
N VAL A 43 -7.91 -0.70 -5.22
CA VAL A 43 -8.38 0.42 -6.02
C VAL A 43 -7.56 1.69 -5.76
N GLY A 44 -7.64 2.64 -6.68
CA GLY A 44 -6.98 3.92 -6.57
C GLY A 44 -5.47 3.78 -6.58
N LEU A 45 -4.79 4.77 -5.99
CA LEU A 45 -3.33 4.76 -5.92
C LEU A 45 -2.76 3.60 -5.12
N MET A 46 -3.50 3.09 -4.13
CA MET A 46 -3.11 1.89 -3.39
C MET A 46 -2.92 0.71 -4.32
N GLY A 47 -3.92 0.45 -5.16
CA GLY A 47 -3.84 -0.67 -6.12
C GLY A 47 -2.73 -0.48 -7.13
N VAL A 48 -2.51 0.74 -7.59
CA VAL A 48 -1.47 1.05 -8.57
C VAL A 48 -0.08 0.73 -8.02
N VAL A 49 0.23 1.19 -6.81
CA VAL A 49 1.52 0.93 -6.18
C VAL A 49 1.74 -0.57 -5.98
N ALA A 50 0.73 -1.26 -5.45
CA ALA A 50 0.82 -2.69 -5.19
C ALA A 50 1.02 -3.49 -6.48
N ASP A 51 0.23 -3.20 -7.50
CA ASP A 51 0.33 -3.89 -8.78
C ASP A 51 1.69 -3.68 -9.45
N ALA A 52 2.19 -2.44 -9.41
CA ALA A 52 3.49 -2.14 -10.00
C ALA A 52 4.62 -2.89 -9.30
N ALA A 53 4.58 -2.96 -7.98
CA ALA A 53 5.58 -3.71 -7.21
C ALA A 53 5.51 -5.21 -7.53
N LEU A 54 4.31 -5.78 -7.59
CA LEU A 54 4.13 -7.20 -7.91
C LEU A 54 4.58 -7.53 -9.34
N GLU A 55 4.24 -6.68 -10.31
CA GLU A 55 4.65 -6.88 -11.70
C GLU A 55 6.16 -6.85 -11.87
N ALA A 56 6.84 -6.08 -11.04
CA ALA A 56 8.31 -6.01 -11.05
C ALA A 56 8.97 -7.10 -10.21
N GLY A 57 8.20 -8.06 -9.70
CA GLY A 57 8.73 -9.20 -8.95
C GLY A 57 8.95 -8.91 -7.46
N GLY A 58 8.38 -7.83 -6.94
CA GLY A 58 8.53 -7.46 -5.53
C GLY A 58 7.57 -8.18 -4.61
N GLU A 59 7.80 -8.02 -3.31
CA GLU A 59 6.91 -8.51 -2.27
C GLU A 59 6.02 -7.40 -1.76
N VAL A 60 4.73 -7.67 -1.61
CA VAL A 60 3.74 -6.71 -1.13
C VAL A 60 2.92 -7.33 -0.03
N VAL A 61 2.83 -6.64 1.10
CA VAL A 61 2.05 -7.05 2.26
C VAL A 61 0.97 -6.02 2.52
N GLY A 62 -0.27 -6.47 2.60
CA GLY A 62 -1.40 -5.62 2.94
C GLY A 62 -1.82 -5.79 4.40
N VAL A 63 -2.28 -4.71 5.01
CA VAL A 63 -2.85 -4.74 6.37
C VAL A 63 -4.20 -4.05 6.31
N LEU A 64 -5.28 -4.80 6.54
CA LEU A 64 -6.64 -4.32 6.35
C LEU A 64 -7.50 -4.62 7.58
N PRO A 65 -8.18 -3.62 8.16
CA PRO A 65 -9.12 -3.85 9.25
C PRO A 65 -10.34 -4.64 8.78
N LYS A 66 -10.89 -5.47 9.64
CA LYS A 66 -12.08 -6.26 9.33
C LYS A 66 -13.24 -5.41 8.83
N SER A 67 -13.44 -4.24 9.43
CA SER A 67 -14.52 -3.34 9.05
C SER A 67 -14.38 -2.81 7.62
N LEU A 68 -13.15 -2.66 7.14
CA LEU A 68 -12.89 -2.17 5.79
C LEU A 68 -12.81 -3.30 4.77
N ALA A 69 -12.57 -4.53 5.21
CA ALA A 69 -12.53 -5.68 4.30
C ALA A 69 -13.87 -5.89 3.59
N ILE A 70 -14.97 -5.42 4.18
CA ILE A 70 -16.30 -5.50 3.59
C ILE A 70 -16.55 -4.32 2.64
N LYS A 71 -16.02 -3.13 2.98
CA LYS A 71 -16.28 -1.89 2.24
C LYS A 71 -15.27 -1.61 1.15
N GLU A 72 -14.03 -1.94 1.39
CA GLU A 72 -12.96 -1.75 0.41
C GLU A 72 -12.73 -3.05 -0.35
N VAL A 73 -12.35 -2.92 -1.61
CA VAL A 73 -11.98 -4.09 -2.41
C VAL A 73 -10.57 -4.50 -1.99
N ALA A 74 -10.47 -5.61 -1.28
CA ALA A 74 -9.18 -6.15 -0.87
C ALA A 74 -8.41 -6.65 -2.10
N HIS A 75 -7.10 -6.43 -2.10
CA HIS A 75 -6.26 -6.91 -3.19
C HIS A 75 -6.01 -8.41 -3.01
N GLU A 76 -6.32 -9.19 -4.05
CA GLU A 76 -6.22 -10.66 -3.98
C GLU A 76 -4.87 -11.22 -4.39
N GLY A 77 -4.04 -10.43 -5.05
CA GLY A 77 -2.76 -10.89 -5.58
C GLY A 77 -1.54 -10.61 -4.73
N LEU A 78 -1.72 -10.18 -3.48
CA LEU A 78 -0.60 -9.81 -2.62
C LEU A 78 0.21 -11.00 -2.17
N THR A 79 1.49 -10.74 -1.83
CA THR A 79 2.35 -11.76 -1.23
C THR A 79 1.78 -12.23 0.10
N ASP A 80 1.25 -11.31 0.90
CA ASP A 80 0.61 -11.63 2.17
C ASP A 80 -0.44 -10.57 2.52
N MET A 81 -1.46 -10.96 3.27
CA MET A 81 -2.53 -10.06 3.69
C MET A 81 -2.85 -10.32 5.15
N HIS A 82 -2.72 -9.30 5.98
CA HIS A 82 -3.09 -9.37 7.40
C HIS A 82 -4.43 -8.68 7.61
N ILE A 83 -5.39 -9.41 8.15
CA ILE A 83 -6.68 -8.83 8.54
C ILE A 83 -6.61 -8.57 10.04
N VAL A 84 -6.82 -7.33 10.45
CA VAL A 84 -6.72 -6.90 11.84
C VAL A 84 -8.07 -6.41 12.35
N ASP A 85 -8.20 -6.26 13.68
CA ASP A 85 -9.48 -5.93 14.29
C ASP A 85 -9.92 -4.50 14.06
N GLY A 86 -8.99 -3.55 14.06
CA GLY A 86 -9.35 -2.14 13.91
C GLY A 86 -8.21 -1.30 13.38
N MET A 87 -8.46 0.02 13.33
CA MET A 87 -7.49 0.98 12.76
C MET A 87 -6.24 1.13 13.62
N LEU A 88 -6.36 0.98 14.94
CA LEU A 88 -5.21 1.06 15.82
C LEU A 88 -4.27 -0.12 15.60
N GLU A 89 -4.84 -1.33 15.50
CA GLU A 89 -4.07 -2.54 15.21
C GLU A 89 -3.43 -2.48 13.84
N ARG A 90 -4.11 -1.86 12.86
CA ARG A 90 -3.57 -1.65 11.52
C ARG A 90 -2.29 -0.80 11.58
N LYS A 91 -2.38 0.35 12.25
CA LYS A 91 -1.23 1.25 12.38
C LYS A 91 -0.07 0.59 13.13
N SER A 92 -0.38 -0.12 14.22
CA SER A 92 0.64 -0.82 15.00
C SER A 92 1.36 -1.87 14.18
N LEU A 93 0.62 -2.69 13.44
CA LEU A 93 1.22 -3.76 12.64
C LEU A 93 2.04 -3.19 11.48
N MET A 94 1.50 -2.18 10.80
CA MET A 94 2.25 -1.53 9.71
C MET A 94 3.57 -0.95 10.22
N ALA A 95 3.55 -0.33 11.39
CA ALA A 95 4.76 0.22 12.00
C ALA A 95 5.74 -0.88 12.39
N GLN A 96 5.26 -1.98 12.96
CA GLN A 96 6.12 -3.10 13.35
C GLN A 96 6.79 -3.77 12.15
N LEU A 97 6.10 -3.86 11.04
CA LEU A 97 6.61 -4.52 9.83
C LEU A 97 7.57 -3.65 9.03
N SER A 98 7.57 -2.34 9.27
CA SER A 98 8.22 -1.39 8.37
C SER A 98 9.44 -0.72 8.99
N ASP A 99 10.46 -0.49 8.16
CA ASP A 99 11.68 0.22 8.55
C ASP A 99 11.57 1.71 8.25
N ALA A 100 10.73 2.10 7.31
CA ALA A 100 10.55 3.49 6.90
C ALA A 100 9.14 3.70 6.35
N PHE A 101 8.74 4.95 6.19
CA PHE A 101 7.40 5.32 5.75
C PHE A 101 7.47 6.34 4.61
N VAL A 102 6.56 6.20 3.65
CA VAL A 102 6.39 7.14 2.54
C VAL A 102 4.91 7.50 2.46
N ALA A 103 4.60 8.78 2.39
CA ALA A 103 3.23 9.25 2.20
C ALA A 103 3.09 9.86 0.80
N MET A 104 2.12 9.38 0.04
CA MET A 104 1.81 9.94 -1.27
C MET A 104 0.70 10.99 -1.14
N PRO A 105 0.54 11.90 -2.12
CA PRO A 105 -0.51 12.92 -2.07
C PRO A 105 -1.88 12.32 -1.81
N GLY A 106 -2.65 12.95 -0.93
CA GLY A 106 -3.98 12.51 -0.57
C GLY A 106 -4.04 11.40 0.48
N ALA A 107 -2.89 10.91 0.96
CA ALA A 107 -2.83 9.78 1.87
C ALA A 107 -3.57 10.01 3.18
N PHE A 108 -3.51 11.21 3.71
CA PHE A 108 -4.11 11.53 4.99
C PHE A 108 -5.39 12.34 4.88
N GLY A 109 -5.83 12.66 3.67
CA GLY A 109 -7.09 13.35 3.42
C GLY A 109 -7.21 14.76 4.00
N THR A 110 -6.62 15.00 5.13
CA THR A 110 -6.75 16.26 5.88
C THR A 110 -5.44 17.02 6.04
N LEU A 111 -4.40 16.51 5.52
CA LEU A 111 -3.13 17.22 5.58
C LEU A 111 -3.08 18.40 4.63
#